data_13f14f28e4bb792896e50f365185d8eb
#
_entry.id   13f14f28e4bb792896e50f365185d8eb
#
_cell.length_a   1.000
_cell.length_b   1.000
_cell.length_c   1.000
_cell.angle_alpha   90.00
_cell.angle_beta   90.00
_cell.angle_gamma   90.00
#
_symmetry.space_group_name_H-M   'P 1'
#
loop_
_entity.id
_entity.type
_entity.pdbx_description
1 polymer ?
#
loop_
_entity_poly.entity_id
_entity_poly.type
_entity_poly.pdbx_seq_one_letter_code
_entity_poly.pdbx_strand_id
1 'polypeptide(L)' 'MTIYISPNPGKTSASEIALRAAQILLTHGAAVLMCDALRESCSTAGVVYLPLEQCLERTDVILTIGG' A
#
# COMPACT_ATOMS: atom_id res chain seq x y z
N MET A 1 9.37 -3.62 10.03
CA MET A 1 9.07 -4.29 8.75
C MET A 1 8.45 -3.29 7.79
N THR A 2 8.85 -3.33 6.56
CA THR A 2 8.32 -2.47 5.49
C THR A 2 7.48 -3.31 4.55
N ILE A 3 6.24 -2.90 4.34
CA ILE A 3 5.25 -3.64 3.55
C ILE A 3 4.77 -2.77 2.40
N TYR A 4 4.89 -3.27 1.18
CA TYR A 4 4.34 -2.62 -0.01
C TYR A 4 2.97 -3.22 -0.29
N ILE A 5 1.93 -2.38 -0.29
CA ILE A 5 0.56 -2.80 -0.60
C ILE A 5 0.27 -2.48 -2.06
N SER A 6 -0.15 -3.51 -2.80
CA SER A 6 -0.47 -3.39 -4.22
C SER A 6 -1.93 -3.80 -4.46
N PRO A 7 -2.88 -2.85 -4.40
CA PRO A 7 -4.26 -3.16 -4.73
C PRO A 7 -4.46 -3.31 -6.23
N ASN A 8 -5.31 -4.25 -6.63
CA ASN A 8 -5.65 -4.45 -8.04
C ASN A 8 -6.58 -3.32 -8.50
N PRO A 9 -6.15 -2.47 -9.45
CA PRO A 9 -6.97 -1.35 -9.91
C PRO A 9 -8.25 -1.78 -10.63
N GLY A 10 -8.32 -3.03 -11.08
CA GLY A 10 -9.51 -3.58 -11.72
C GLY A 10 -10.60 -4.05 -10.76
N LYS A 11 -10.35 -4.02 -9.45
CA LYS A 11 -11.30 -4.43 -8.42
C LYS A 11 -11.78 -3.21 -7.64
N THR A 12 -13.09 -2.97 -7.66
CA THR A 12 -13.69 -1.78 -7.05
C THR A 12 -13.42 -1.65 -5.56
N SER A 13 -13.44 -2.76 -4.84
CA SER A 13 -13.25 -2.77 -3.39
C SER A 13 -11.80 -2.86 -2.94
N ALA A 14 -10.86 -3.07 -3.87
CA ALA A 14 -9.45 -3.30 -3.50
C ALA A 14 -8.84 -2.09 -2.81
N SER A 15 -9.17 -0.88 -3.24
CA SER A 15 -8.65 0.35 -2.62
C SER A 15 -9.12 0.50 -1.17
N GLU A 16 -10.39 0.21 -0.89
CA GLU A 16 -10.91 0.28 0.47
C GLU A 16 -10.24 -0.74 1.38
N ILE A 17 -10.06 -1.96 0.89
CA ILE A 17 -9.38 -3.01 1.65
C ILE A 17 -7.93 -2.64 1.87
N ALA A 18 -7.26 -2.09 0.86
CA ALA A 18 -5.87 -1.65 0.96
C ALA A 18 -5.71 -0.58 2.04
N LEU A 19 -6.61 0.40 2.10
CA LEU A 19 -6.56 1.44 3.11
C LEU A 19 -6.77 0.89 4.52
N ARG A 20 -7.68 -0.06 4.68
CA ARG A 20 -7.89 -0.73 5.97
C ARG A 20 -6.65 -1.53 6.38
N ALA A 21 -6.08 -2.27 5.47
CA ALA A 21 -4.85 -3.03 5.73
C ALA A 21 -3.72 -2.10 6.13
N ALA A 22 -3.56 -0.97 5.41
CA ALA A 22 -2.55 0.02 5.74
C ALA A 22 -2.71 0.55 7.16
N GLN A 23 -3.93 0.89 7.55
CA GLN A 23 -4.19 1.42 8.89
C GLN A 23 -3.86 0.40 9.98
N ILE A 24 -4.22 -0.85 9.78
CA ILE A 24 -3.91 -1.92 10.72
C ILE A 24 -2.40 -2.10 10.85
N LEU A 25 -1.69 -2.15 9.73
CA LEU A 25 -0.25 -2.34 9.72
C LEU A 25 0.48 -1.16 10.36
N LEU A 26 0.07 0.06 10.06
CA LEU A 26 0.65 1.26 10.66
C LEU A 26 0.45 1.27 12.17
N THR A 27 -0.73 0.87 12.63
CA THR A 27 -1.05 0.79 14.06
C THR A 27 -0.12 -0.20 14.78
N HIS A 28 0.32 -1.25 14.08
CA HIS A 28 1.23 -2.25 14.64
C HIS A 28 2.70 -1.93 14.39
N GLY A 29 3.02 -0.73 13.96
CA GLY A 29 4.40 -0.26 13.84
C GLY A 29 5.09 -0.60 12.53
N ALA A 30 4.39 -1.14 11.54
CA ALA A 30 4.99 -1.39 10.24
C ALA A 30 5.09 -0.10 9.43
N ALA A 31 6.08 -0.02 8.56
CA ALA A 31 6.14 1.01 7.51
C ALA A 31 5.37 0.51 6.30
N VAL A 32 4.51 1.35 5.74
CA VAL A 32 3.65 0.97 4.62
C VAL A 32 3.97 1.82 3.41
N LEU A 33 4.21 1.18 2.28
CA LEU A 33 4.48 1.82 1.00
C LEU A 33 3.35 1.52 0.03
N MET A 34 3.06 2.49 -0.84
CA MET A 34 2.21 2.29 -2.01
C MET A 34 2.84 3.00 -3.20
N CYS A 35 2.47 2.56 -4.40
CA CYS A 35 2.90 3.22 -5.62
C CYS A 35 2.32 4.64 -5.69
N ASP A 36 3.15 5.60 -6.09
CA ASP A 36 2.74 7.01 -6.17
C ASP A 36 1.58 7.25 -7.16
N ALA A 37 1.38 6.36 -8.11
CA ALA A 37 0.23 6.41 -9.01
C ALA A 37 -1.10 6.29 -8.26
N LEU A 38 -1.09 5.76 -7.04
CA LEU A 38 -2.29 5.56 -6.21
C LEU A 38 -2.53 6.71 -5.23
N ARG A 39 -1.68 7.72 -5.22
CA ARG A 39 -1.75 8.80 -4.23
C ARG A 39 -3.11 9.48 -4.19
N GLU A 40 -3.73 9.71 -5.33
CA GLU A 40 -5.01 10.39 -5.40
C GLU A 40 -6.20 9.48 -5.13
N SER A 41 -6.15 8.25 -5.63
CA SER A 41 -7.28 7.31 -5.54
C SER A 41 -7.28 6.48 -4.26
N CYS A 42 -6.13 6.32 -3.61
CA CYS A 42 -5.97 5.46 -2.45
C CYS A 42 -5.05 6.14 -1.46
N SER A 43 -5.54 7.23 -0.83
CA SER A 43 -4.73 8.07 0.02
C SER A 43 -5.08 7.90 1.48
N THR A 44 -4.08 7.71 2.32
CA THR A 44 -4.24 7.71 3.78
C THR A 44 -2.98 8.23 4.44
N ALA A 45 -3.15 8.84 5.60
CA ALA A 45 -2.02 9.35 6.37
C ALA A 45 -1.12 8.21 6.85
N GLY A 46 0.17 8.44 6.84
CA GLY A 46 1.15 7.47 7.30
C GLY A 46 1.71 6.57 6.21
N VAL A 47 1.03 6.42 5.09
CA VAL A 47 1.55 5.67 3.95
C VAL A 47 2.53 6.53 3.17
N VAL A 48 3.65 5.95 2.78
CA VAL A 48 4.65 6.61 1.95
C VAL A 48 4.43 6.19 0.49
N TYR A 49 4.23 7.17 -0.38
CA TYR A 49 3.98 6.93 -1.80
C TYR A 49 5.27 7.16 -2.58
N LEU A 50 5.73 6.14 -3.27
CA LEU A 50 6.98 6.17 -4.01
C LEU A 50 6.78 5.57 -5.40
N PRO A 51 7.65 5.89 -6.37
CA PRO A 51 7.67 5.17 -7.64
C PRO A 51 7.80 3.67 -7.39
N LEU A 52 7.17 2.87 -8.25
CA LEU A 52 7.13 1.41 -8.11
C LEU A 52 8.49 0.80 -7.84
N GLU A 53 9.51 1.23 -8.58
CA GLU A 53 10.87 0.70 -8.43
C GLU A 53 11.40 0.87 -7.02
N GLN A 54 11.16 2.05 -6.43
CA GLN A 54 11.60 2.33 -5.06
C GLN A 54 10.82 1.52 -4.04
N CYS A 55 9.51 1.31 -4.28
CA CYS A 55 8.71 0.43 -3.41
C CYS A 55 9.31 -0.98 -3.38
N LEU A 56 9.64 -1.51 -4.57
CA LEU A 56 10.17 -2.87 -4.68
C LEU A 56 11.55 -3.01 -4.04
N GLU A 57 12.36 -1.96 -4.10
CA GLU A 57 13.69 -1.97 -3.49
C GLU A 57 13.64 -1.95 -1.95
N ARG A 58 12.66 -1.26 -1.38
CA ARG A 58 12.61 -1.01 0.05
C ARG A 58 11.73 -1.98 0.83
N THR A 59 10.84 -2.69 0.17
CA THR A 59 9.88 -3.54 0.85
C THR A 59 10.48 -4.86 1.30
N ASP A 60 10.03 -5.32 2.46
CA ASP A 60 10.33 -6.67 2.94
C ASP A 60 9.30 -7.67 2.43
N VAL A 61 8.06 -7.23 2.30
CA VAL A 61 6.93 -8.07 1.91
C VAL A 61 6.03 -7.30 0.96
N ILE A 62 5.51 -7.97 -0.04
CA ILE A 62 4.50 -7.41 -0.94
C ILE A 62 3.15 -8.01 -0.59
N LEU A 63 2.18 -7.15 -0.29
CA LEU A 63 0.81 -7.55 -0.02
C LEU A 63 -0.06 -7.16 -1.21
N THR A 64 -0.54 -8.16 -1.95
CA THR A 64 -1.45 -7.93 -3.07
C THR A 64 -2.89 -8.05 -2.60
N ILE A 65 -3.77 -7.20 -3.11
CA ILE A 65 -5.19 -7.19 -2.75
C ILE A 65 -6.03 -7.18 -4.02
N GLY A 66 -6.99 -8.09 -4.06
CA GLY A 66 -7.90 -8.19 -5.19
C GLY A 66 -7.39 -9.05 -6.33
N GLY A 67 -6.41 -9.80 -6.06
CA GLY A 67 -5.91 -10.78 -7.01
C GLY A 67 -4.74 -10.44 -7.78
#